data_021997c96aa801657f479c3a6e2e0da3
#
_entry.id   021997c96aa801657f479c3a6e2e0da3
#
_cell.length_a   1.000
_cell.length_b   1.000
_cell.length_c   1.000
_cell.angle_alpha   90.00
_cell.angle_beta   90.00
_cell.angle_gamma   90.00
#
_symmetry.space_group_name_H-M   'P 1'
#
loop_
_entity.id
_entity.type
_entity.pdbx_description
1 polymer ?
#
loop_
_entity_poly.entity_id
_entity_poly.type
_entity_poly.pdbx_seq_one_letter_code
_entity_poly.pdbx_strand_id
1 'polypeptide(L)'
;CDGPLQYVIWRKMLKSISPAPAVLTLDPESAHPNLILSKDLTSVTERESPQVVPRSPRRFLQSVNVLATASFESGQHYWEVWVGNKTKWELGVASDNVDRAARVRLCPDNGYWTIRLWNNSEYWAAATPWVRLRPQCLLRKVGVLLDCNAKKLTFYNAEEMSHLFTFHQLWASKFYPFFSTGFSHGEKNAEPMRICHPLRH
;
A
#
# COMPACT_ATOMS: atom_id res chain seq x y z
N CYS A 1 9.22 -7.77 -23.98
CA CYS A 1 8.48 -8.49 -22.92
C CYS A 1 9.28 -9.70 -22.47
N ASP A 2 10.08 -9.54 -21.42
CA ASP A 2 10.95 -10.61 -20.88
C ASP A 2 10.19 -11.47 -19.86
N GLY A 3 8.99 -11.92 -20.21
CA GLY A 3 8.02 -12.44 -19.28
C GLY A 3 8.40 -13.70 -18.46
N PRO A 4 8.68 -14.88 -19.06
CA PRO A 4 8.72 -16.11 -18.27
C PRO A 4 9.99 -16.29 -17.43
N LEU A 5 11.16 -15.87 -17.92
CA LEU A 5 12.43 -16.07 -17.22
C LEU A 5 12.58 -15.11 -16.02
N GLN A 6 12.24 -13.84 -16.21
CA GLN A 6 12.25 -12.85 -15.14
C GLN A 6 11.28 -13.22 -14.03
N TYR A 7 10.11 -13.73 -14.38
CA TYR A 7 9.10 -14.21 -13.43
C TYR A 7 9.61 -15.40 -12.58
N VAL A 8 10.31 -16.34 -13.20
CA VAL A 8 10.91 -17.48 -12.50
C VAL A 8 12.03 -17.03 -11.54
N ILE A 9 12.89 -16.13 -11.99
CA ILE A 9 13.97 -15.55 -11.16
C ILE A 9 13.36 -14.78 -9.97
N TRP A 10 12.35 -13.99 -10.21
CA TRP A 10 11.64 -13.24 -9.17
C TRP A 10 10.99 -14.15 -8.14
N ARG A 11 10.29 -15.19 -8.56
CA ARG A 11 9.70 -16.17 -7.65
C ARG A 11 10.77 -16.89 -6.81
N LYS A 12 11.92 -17.16 -7.39
CA LYS A 12 13.07 -17.69 -6.64
C LYS A 12 13.60 -16.69 -5.63
N MET A 13 13.68 -15.40 -6.00
CA MET A 13 14.05 -14.33 -5.07
C MET A 13 13.05 -14.20 -3.93
N LEU A 14 11.75 -14.23 -4.21
CA LEU A 14 10.71 -14.19 -3.17
C LEU A 14 10.80 -15.36 -2.21
N LYS A 15 11.15 -16.55 -2.70
CA LYS A 15 11.37 -17.74 -1.85
C LYS A 15 12.63 -17.62 -1.00
N SER A 16 13.61 -16.82 -1.42
CA SER A 16 14.84 -16.59 -0.67
C SER A 16 14.73 -15.44 0.35
N ILE A 17 13.65 -14.65 0.26
CA ILE A 17 13.34 -13.61 1.26
C ILE A 17 12.81 -14.32 2.51
N SER A 18 13.57 -14.26 3.58
CA SER A 18 13.19 -14.84 4.86
C SER A 18 12.92 -13.72 5.87
N PRO A 19 11.80 -13.79 6.62
CA PRO A 19 10.80 -14.86 6.63
C PRO A 19 9.86 -14.79 5.41
N ALA A 20 9.14 -15.90 5.16
CA ALA A 20 8.06 -15.94 4.14
C ALA A 20 7.09 -14.78 4.35
N PRO A 21 6.46 -14.23 3.28
CA PRO A 21 5.54 -13.11 3.41
C PRO A 21 4.48 -13.38 4.48
N ALA A 22 4.41 -12.51 5.48
CA ALA A 22 3.38 -12.60 6.50
C ALA A 22 2.01 -12.36 5.88
N VAL A 23 1.01 -13.12 6.30
CA VAL A 23 -0.37 -12.88 5.91
C VAL A 23 -0.83 -11.60 6.57
N LEU A 24 -0.98 -10.53 5.78
CA LEU A 24 -1.41 -9.23 6.29
C LEU A 24 -2.93 -9.17 6.40
N THR A 25 -3.39 -8.53 7.46
CA THR A 25 -4.79 -8.14 7.64
C THR A 25 -4.88 -6.66 7.95
N LEU A 26 -5.97 -6.04 7.53
CA LEU A 26 -6.24 -4.63 7.80
C LEU A 26 -6.70 -4.44 9.25
N ASP A 27 -6.28 -3.35 9.88
CA ASP A 27 -6.65 -3.01 11.25
C ASP A 27 -7.96 -2.20 11.26
N PRO A 28 -9.06 -2.77 11.75
CA PRO A 28 -10.34 -2.05 11.80
C PRO A 28 -10.30 -0.79 12.66
N GLU A 29 -9.44 -0.75 13.69
CA GLU A 29 -9.33 0.42 14.56
C GLU A 29 -8.57 1.58 13.92
N SER A 30 -7.78 1.33 12.86
CA SER A 30 -7.08 2.38 12.11
C SER A 30 -7.92 2.97 10.97
N ALA A 31 -8.93 2.26 10.50
CA ALA A 31 -9.68 2.62 9.31
C ALA A 31 -10.52 3.88 9.51
N HIS A 32 -10.45 4.79 8.53
CA HIS A 32 -11.37 5.95 8.46
C HIS A 32 -12.83 5.46 8.48
N PRO A 33 -13.75 6.22 9.10
CA PRO A 33 -15.17 5.81 9.22
C PRO A 33 -15.88 5.51 7.90
N ASN A 34 -15.41 6.08 6.79
CA ASN A 34 -15.97 5.81 5.45
C ASN A 34 -15.49 4.50 4.84
N LEU A 35 -14.57 3.79 5.49
CA LEU A 35 -14.02 2.55 4.96
C LEU A 35 -14.79 1.33 5.46
N ILE A 36 -15.11 0.42 4.54
CA ILE A 36 -15.69 -0.89 4.85
C ILE A 36 -14.62 -1.94 4.59
N LEU A 37 -14.30 -2.71 5.63
CA LEU A 37 -13.38 -3.83 5.52
C LEU A 37 -14.17 -5.12 5.28
N SER A 38 -13.59 -6.03 4.51
CA SER A 38 -14.15 -7.37 4.33
C SER A 38 -14.10 -8.15 5.64
N LYS A 39 -14.90 -9.22 5.73
CA LYS A 39 -14.97 -10.05 6.93
C LYS A 39 -13.64 -10.68 7.31
N ASP A 40 -12.84 -11.05 6.31
CA ASP A 40 -11.50 -11.60 6.50
C ASP A 40 -10.40 -10.52 6.66
N LEU A 41 -10.78 -9.24 6.62
CA LEU A 41 -9.89 -8.09 6.79
C LEU A 41 -8.79 -8.00 5.71
N THR A 42 -9.04 -8.49 4.51
CA THR A 42 -8.08 -8.45 3.40
C THR A 42 -8.45 -7.47 2.30
N SER A 43 -9.68 -6.95 2.30
CA SER A 43 -10.09 -5.96 1.31
C SER A 43 -10.79 -4.76 1.95
N VAL A 44 -10.71 -3.63 1.28
CA VAL A 44 -11.29 -2.37 1.73
C VAL A 44 -11.97 -1.66 0.57
N THR A 45 -13.16 -1.13 0.85
CA THR A 45 -13.89 -0.23 -0.05
C THR A 45 -14.25 1.04 0.70
N GLU A 46 -14.45 2.13 -0.05
CA GLU A 46 -14.93 3.38 0.52
C GLU A 46 -16.43 3.52 0.22
N ARG A 47 -17.18 4.05 1.18
CA ARG A 47 -18.59 4.43 0.99
C ARG A 47 -18.76 5.92 1.28
N GLU A 48 -19.76 6.53 0.64
CA GLU A 48 -19.98 7.98 0.71
C GLU A 48 -20.40 8.48 2.10
N SER A 49 -21.02 7.63 2.90
CA SER A 49 -21.46 8.00 4.25
C SER A 49 -20.64 7.27 5.31
N PRO A 50 -20.24 7.98 6.39
CA PRO A 50 -19.47 7.35 7.44
C PRO A 50 -20.29 6.33 8.22
N GLN A 51 -19.64 5.26 8.67
CA GLN A 51 -20.20 4.32 9.63
C GLN A 51 -20.04 4.87 11.05
N VAL A 52 -20.91 4.40 11.94
CA VAL A 52 -20.71 4.63 13.37
C VAL A 52 -19.67 3.62 13.86
N VAL A 53 -18.51 4.14 14.26
CA VAL A 53 -17.38 3.32 14.72
C VAL A 53 -16.91 3.84 16.08
N PRO A 54 -16.34 2.96 16.94
CA PRO A 54 -15.79 3.37 18.22
C PRO A 54 -14.65 4.38 18.03
N ARG A 55 -14.52 5.31 18.97
CA ARG A 55 -13.37 6.21 19.01
C ARG A 55 -12.10 5.41 19.29
N SER A 56 -11.05 5.68 18.51
CA SER A 56 -9.73 5.10 18.75
C SER A 56 -8.65 6.12 18.40
N PRO A 57 -7.59 6.24 19.21
CA PRO A 57 -6.45 7.10 18.87
C PRO A 57 -5.69 6.59 17.63
N ARG A 58 -5.93 5.33 17.22
CA ARG A 58 -5.32 4.75 16.03
C ARG A 58 -6.08 5.05 14.74
N ARG A 59 -7.27 5.65 14.83
CA ARG A 59 -8.15 5.86 13.68
C ARG A 59 -7.80 7.10 12.90
N PHE A 60 -7.70 6.96 11.57
CA PHE A 60 -7.62 8.11 10.67
C PHE A 60 -8.96 8.84 10.64
N LEU A 61 -8.95 10.15 10.86
CA LEU A 61 -10.17 10.95 10.99
C LEU A 61 -10.50 11.79 9.76
N GLN A 62 -9.50 12.18 8.97
CA GLN A 62 -9.69 13.11 7.86
C GLN A 62 -9.50 12.46 6.49
N SER A 63 -8.59 11.51 6.38
CA SER A 63 -8.27 10.86 5.11
C SER A 63 -8.72 9.40 5.11
N VAL A 64 -9.15 8.90 3.96
CA VAL A 64 -9.68 7.53 3.81
C VAL A 64 -8.54 6.50 3.81
N ASN A 65 -7.81 6.47 4.89
CA ASN A 65 -6.62 5.63 5.11
C ASN A 65 -6.90 4.50 6.08
N VAL A 66 -6.16 3.42 5.92
CA VAL A 66 -6.15 2.27 6.83
C VAL A 66 -4.74 1.67 6.86
N LEU A 67 -4.34 1.14 8.00
CA LEU A 67 -3.08 0.42 8.18
C LEU A 67 -3.33 -1.07 8.33
N ALA A 68 -2.30 -1.87 8.04
CA ALA A 68 -2.30 -3.27 8.45
C ALA A 68 -2.17 -3.38 9.97
N THR A 69 -2.60 -4.51 10.51
CA THR A 69 -2.44 -4.83 11.94
C THR A 69 -0.98 -5.05 12.29
N ALA A 70 -0.24 -5.72 11.39
CA ALA A 70 1.18 -5.99 11.58
C ALA A 70 2.05 -4.76 11.30
N SER A 71 3.12 -4.62 12.06
CA SER A 71 4.18 -3.63 11.84
C SER A 71 5.53 -4.32 11.76
N PHE A 72 6.51 -3.65 11.15
CA PHE A 72 7.82 -4.22 10.92
C PHE A 72 8.92 -3.27 11.41
N GLU A 73 9.90 -3.83 12.11
CA GLU A 73 11.07 -3.11 12.62
C GLU A 73 12.39 -3.64 12.06
N SER A 74 12.40 -4.88 11.59
CA SER A 74 13.61 -5.56 11.10
C SER A 74 13.28 -6.52 9.97
N GLY A 75 14.29 -6.93 9.20
CA GLY A 75 14.16 -7.90 8.13
C GLY A 75 13.54 -7.35 6.85
N GLN A 76 13.25 -8.26 5.95
CA GLN A 76 12.62 -7.99 4.67
C GLN A 76 11.20 -8.52 4.66
N HIS A 77 10.26 -7.73 4.13
CA HIS A 77 8.85 -8.07 4.09
C HIS A 77 8.28 -7.68 2.73
N TYR A 78 7.48 -8.58 2.15
CA TYR A 78 6.86 -8.37 0.86
C TYR A 78 5.37 -8.65 0.93
N TRP A 79 4.58 -7.81 0.27
CA TRP A 79 3.15 -8.04 0.09
C TRP A 79 2.70 -7.51 -1.27
N GLU A 80 1.56 -7.99 -1.72
CA GLU A 80 0.95 -7.58 -2.97
C GLU A 80 -0.46 -7.05 -2.72
N VAL A 81 -0.83 -6.03 -3.49
CA VAL A 81 -2.14 -5.38 -3.38
C VAL A 81 -2.78 -5.33 -4.76
N TRP A 82 -3.98 -5.88 -4.86
CA TRP A 82 -4.80 -5.74 -6.03
C TRP A 82 -5.52 -4.39 -5.98
N VAL A 83 -5.35 -3.57 -7.01
CA VAL A 83 -5.99 -2.26 -7.16
C VAL A 83 -7.02 -2.24 -8.30
N GLY A 84 -7.02 -3.26 -9.15
CA GLY A 84 -8.02 -3.44 -10.21
C GLY A 84 -8.15 -2.24 -11.13
N ASN A 85 -9.38 -1.80 -11.34
CA ASN A 85 -9.71 -0.66 -12.19
C ASN A 85 -9.96 0.63 -11.40
N LYS A 86 -9.50 0.75 -10.17
CA LYS A 86 -9.63 1.98 -9.41
C LYS A 86 -9.01 3.15 -10.16
N THR A 87 -9.61 4.32 -10.00
CA THR A 87 -9.15 5.55 -10.65
C THR A 87 -8.25 6.40 -9.76
N LYS A 88 -8.21 6.09 -8.46
CA LYS A 88 -7.39 6.78 -7.47
C LYS A 88 -7.08 5.84 -6.31
N TRP A 89 -5.84 5.80 -5.90
CA TRP A 89 -5.37 5.04 -4.73
C TRP A 89 -3.97 5.47 -4.32
N GLU A 90 -3.60 5.15 -3.09
CA GLU A 90 -2.23 5.26 -2.59
C GLU A 90 -1.84 4.03 -1.79
N LEU A 91 -0.60 3.61 -1.92
CA LEU A 91 -0.04 2.43 -1.28
C LEU A 91 1.39 2.69 -0.81
N GLY A 92 1.77 2.06 0.26
CA GLY A 92 3.15 2.07 0.74
C GLY A 92 3.25 1.70 2.20
N VAL A 93 4.04 2.47 2.93
CA VAL A 93 4.21 2.31 4.38
C VAL A 93 4.10 3.66 5.09
N ALA A 94 3.69 3.60 6.35
CA ALA A 94 3.65 4.74 7.25
C ALA A 94 4.48 4.44 8.50
N SER A 95 5.13 5.49 9.04
CA SER A 95 5.77 5.42 10.34
C SER A 95 4.73 5.23 11.45
N ASP A 96 5.11 4.60 12.54
CA ASP A 96 4.23 4.38 13.69
C ASP A 96 3.76 5.67 14.39
N ASN A 97 4.48 6.77 14.21
CA ASN A 97 4.20 8.05 14.87
C ASN A 97 3.48 9.07 13.97
N VAL A 98 2.89 8.66 12.85
CA VAL A 98 2.16 9.58 11.97
C VAL A 98 0.94 10.18 12.65
N ASP A 99 0.64 11.43 12.31
CA ASP A 99 -0.58 12.09 12.76
C ASP A 99 -1.79 11.52 12.01
N ARG A 100 -2.70 10.90 12.75
CA ARG A 100 -3.92 10.28 12.20
C ARG A 100 -5.16 11.15 12.36
N ALA A 101 -5.10 12.15 13.22
CA ALA A 101 -6.23 13.03 13.51
C ALA A 101 -6.36 14.16 12.49
N ALA A 102 -5.24 14.75 12.07
CA ALA A 102 -5.21 15.85 11.12
C ALA A 102 -5.06 15.35 9.67
N ARG A 103 -5.47 16.20 8.74
CA ARG A 103 -5.15 16.00 7.34
C ARG A 103 -3.72 16.44 7.10
N VAL A 104 -2.86 15.50 6.78
CA VAL A 104 -1.44 15.75 6.53
C VAL A 104 -1.07 15.39 5.10
N ARG A 105 -0.06 16.07 4.59
CA ARG A 105 0.52 15.72 3.30
C ARG A 105 1.24 14.38 3.41
N LEU A 106 0.94 13.45 2.51
CA LEU A 106 1.62 12.17 2.45
C LEU A 106 2.97 12.35 1.78
N CYS A 107 4.01 12.46 2.58
CA CYS A 107 5.39 12.62 2.12
C CYS A 107 6.35 12.03 3.16
N PRO A 108 7.61 11.77 2.80
CA PRO A 108 8.60 11.20 3.72
C PRO A 108 8.80 12.00 5.00
N ASP A 109 8.79 13.33 4.93
CA ASP A 109 8.95 14.19 6.10
C ASP A 109 7.85 13.96 7.14
N ASN A 110 6.65 13.62 6.71
CA ASN A 110 5.52 13.32 7.57
C ASN A 110 5.38 11.83 7.90
N GLY A 111 6.34 11.00 7.48
CA GLY A 111 6.38 9.59 7.81
C GLY A 111 5.63 8.68 6.84
N TYR A 112 5.46 9.09 5.59
CA TYR A 112 4.80 8.30 4.56
C TYR A 112 5.72 8.09 3.36
N TRP A 113 5.80 6.85 2.90
CA TRP A 113 6.53 6.47 1.68
C TRP A 113 5.57 5.70 0.79
N THR A 114 5.02 6.38 -0.22
CA THR A 114 3.90 5.86 -1.01
C THR A 114 4.09 6.10 -2.49
N ILE A 115 3.43 5.27 -3.29
CA ILE A 115 3.11 5.59 -4.68
C ILE A 115 1.59 5.77 -4.81
N ARG A 116 1.18 6.49 -5.85
CA ARG A 116 -0.23 6.81 -6.06
C ARG A 116 -0.64 6.77 -7.52
N LEU A 117 -1.89 6.42 -7.75
CA LEU A 117 -2.59 6.70 -9.00
C LEU A 117 -3.38 8.00 -8.82
N TRP A 118 -3.21 8.93 -9.74
CA TRP A 118 -3.85 10.24 -9.73
C TRP A 118 -4.55 10.52 -11.06
N ASN A 119 -5.70 11.18 -11.02
CA ASN A 119 -6.46 11.56 -12.22
C ASN A 119 -6.69 10.40 -13.21
N ASN A 120 -6.92 9.19 -12.69
CA ASN A 120 -7.25 7.99 -13.47
C ASN A 120 -6.12 7.42 -14.34
N SER A 121 -5.05 8.16 -14.58
CA SER A 121 -4.03 7.72 -15.55
C SER A 121 -2.58 8.01 -15.15
N GLU A 122 -2.36 8.80 -14.12
CA GLU A 122 -1.02 9.26 -13.73
C GLU A 122 -0.54 8.55 -12.48
N TYR A 123 0.62 7.91 -12.58
CA TYR A 123 1.27 7.25 -11.45
C TYR A 123 2.45 8.10 -10.96
N TRP A 124 2.52 8.29 -9.64
CA TRP A 124 3.52 9.13 -9.00
C TRP A 124 4.09 8.44 -7.76
N ALA A 125 5.40 8.60 -7.55
CA ALA A 125 5.98 8.37 -6.23
C ALA A 125 5.87 9.67 -5.43
N ALA A 126 5.34 9.59 -4.21
CA ALA A 126 5.14 10.75 -3.35
C ALA A 126 6.42 11.16 -2.61
N ALA A 127 7.51 11.29 -3.36
CA ALA A 127 8.77 11.85 -2.91
C ALA A 127 8.68 13.40 -2.87
N THR A 128 9.75 14.05 -2.52
CA THR A 128 9.81 15.53 -2.49
C THR A 128 10.90 16.00 -3.45
N PRO A 129 10.54 16.52 -4.64
CA PRO A 129 9.21 16.60 -5.25
C PRO A 129 8.68 15.25 -5.73
N TRP A 130 7.40 15.19 -6.11
CA TRP A 130 6.82 13.98 -6.70
C TRP A 130 7.58 13.54 -7.94
N VAL A 131 7.76 12.24 -8.09
CA VAL A 131 8.42 11.63 -9.25
C VAL A 131 7.39 10.90 -10.10
N ARG A 132 7.30 11.27 -11.39
CA ARG A 132 6.41 10.61 -12.33
C ARG A 132 6.88 9.19 -12.60
N LEU A 133 5.97 8.23 -12.45
CA LEU A 133 6.19 6.85 -12.84
C LEU A 133 5.55 6.60 -14.21
N ARG A 134 6.21 5.81 -15.04
CA ARG A 134 5.71 5.52 -16.40
C ARG A 134 5.75 4.01 -16.64
N PRO A 135 4.84 3.25 -15.99
CA PRO A 135 4.74 1.82 -16.26
C PRO A 135 4.30 1.58 -17.71
N GLN A 136 4.74 0.48 -18.29
CA GLN A 136 4.42 0.14 -19.68
C GLN A 136 2.97 -0.24 -19.88
N CYS A 137 2.28 -0.63 -18.82
CA CYS A 137 0.87 -0.99 -18.85
C CYS A 137 0.17 -0.52 -17.58
N LEU A 138 -1.16 -0.59 -17.59
CA LEU A 138 -1.99 -0.24 -16.44
C LEU A 138 -1.65 -1.14 -15.25
N LEU A 139 -1.43 -0.55 -14.08
CA LEU A 139 -1.17 -1.27 -12.85
C LEU A 139 -2.48 -1.83 -12.29
N ARG A 140 -2.56 -3.14 -12.13
CA ARG A 140 -3.68 -3.83 -11.47
C ARG A 140 -3.27 -4.43 -10.14
N LYS A 141 -2.02 -4.82 -10.03
CA LYS A 141 -1.46 -5.41 -8.82
C LYS A 141 -0.08 -4.83 -8.55
N VAL A 142 0.11 -4.33 -7.33
CA VAL A 142 1.34 -3.67 -6.90
C VAL A 142 2.03 -4.54 -5.87
N GLY A 143 3.32 -4.81 -6.07
CA GLY A 143 4.17 -5.45 -5.08
C GLY A 143 4.93 -4.41 -4.27
N VAL A 144 5.04 -4.65 -2.96
CA VAL A 144 5.74 -3.77 -2.03
C VAL A 144 6.78 -4.58 -1.26
N LEU A 145 8.04 -4.20 -1.39
CA LEU A 145 9.16 -4.83 -0.68
C LEU A 145 9.77 -3.82 0.29
N LEU A 146 9.60 -4.08 1.58
CA LEU A 146 10.18 -3.30 2.66
C LEU A 146 11.43 -4.01 3.18
N ASP A 147 12.57 -3.35 3.09
CA ASP A 147 13.81 -3.79 3.74
C ASP A 147 14.10 -2.86 4.92
N CYS A 148 13.74 -3.30 6.11
CA CYS A 148 13.91 -2.51 7.32
C CYS A 148 15.39 -2.28 7.66
N ASN A 149 16.25 -3.26 7.37
CA ASN A 149 17.67 -3.16 7.70
C ASN A 149 18.41 -2.22 6.75
N ALA A 150 18.11 -2.29 5.45
CA ALA A 150 18.67 -1.40 4.44
C ALA A 150 17.97 -0.05 4.36
N LYS A 151 16.84 0.14 5.07
CA LYS A 151 16.03 1.36 5.02
C LYS A 151 15.58 1.70 3.61
N LYS A 152 15.05 0.70 2.90
CA LYS A 152 14.55 0.82 1.52
C LYS A 152 13.13 0.33 1.41
N LEU A 153 12.37 0.96 0.53
CA LEU A 153 11.03 0.51 0.13
C LEU A 153 10.95 0.50 -1.39
N THR A 154 10.67 -0.65 -1.96
CA THR A 154 10.62 -0.84 -3.40
C THR A 154 9.24 -1.27 -3.85
N PHE A 155 8.77 -0.65 -4.94
CA PHE A 155 7.48 -0.95 -5.56
C PHE A 155 7.68 -1.63 -6.91
N TYR A 156 6.83 -2.60 -7.19
CA TYR A 156 6.84 -3.38 -8.43
C TYR A 156 5.45 -3.45 -9.04
N ASN A 157 5.40 -3.52 -10.37
CA ASN A 157 4.22 -4.08 -11.03
C ASN A 157 4.26 -5.60 -10.81
N ALA A 158 3.38 -6.11 -9.96
CA ALA A 158 3.43 -7.52 -9.54
C ALA A 158 2.91 -8.51 -10.60
N GLU A 159 2.26 -8.04 -11.65
CA GLU A 159 1.85 -8.89 -12.76
C GLU A 159 3.01 -9.17 -13.73
N GLU A 160 3.91 -8.21 -13.92
CA GLU A 160 5.05 -8.31 -14.84
C GLU A 160 6.39 -8.42 -14.11
N MET A 161 6.40 -8.20 -12.82
CA MET A 161 7.60 -8.15 -11.96
C MET A 161 8.60 -7.08 -12.42
N SER A 162 8.09 -5.96 -12.90
CA SER A 162 8.88 -4.81 -13.30
C SER A 162 8.98 -3.80 -12.16
N HIS A 163 10.17 -3.21 -12.01
CA HIS A 163 10.44 -2.19 -11.00
C HIS A 163 9.70 -0.90 -11.33
N LEU A 164 9.09 -0.28 -10.30
CA LEU A 164 8.41 1.01 -10.41
C LEU A 164 9.20 2.14 -9.76
N PHE A 165 9.56 1.98 -8.49
CA PHE A 165 10.25 3.01 -7.72
C PHE A 165 10.88 2.42 -6.46
N THR A 166 12.00 3.01 -6.01
CA THR A 166 12.63 2.68 -4.73
C THR A 166 12.84 3.95 -3.91
N PHE A 167 12.27 3.98 -2.70
CA PHE A 167 12.63 4.95 -1.69
C PHE A 167 13.86 4.47 -0.93
N HIS A 168 14.79 5.36 -0.69
CA HIS A 168 15.98 5.11 0.11
C HIS A 168 15.93 5.91 1.42
N GLN A 169 16.73 5.53 2.40
CA GLN A 169 16.92 6.28 3.64
C GLN A 169 15.61 6.52 4.40
N LEU A 170 14.79 5.49 4.53
CA LEU A 170 13.62 5.56 5.40
C LEU A 170 14.10 5.83 6.83
N TRP A 171 13.66 6.95 7.41
CA TRP A 171 14.19 7.39 8.70
C TRP A 171 13.52 6.73 9.91
N ALA A 172 12.31 6.17 9.74
CA ALA A 172 11.57 5.57 10.84
C ALA A 172 12.19 4.22 11.28
N SER A 173 11.86 3.81 12.50
CA SER A 173 12.29 2.53 13.06
C SER A 173 11.21 1.47 12.99
N LYS A 174 9.96 1.87 12.84
CA LYS A 174 8.80 0.97 12.81
C LYS A 174 7.83 1.41 11.71
N PHE A 175 7.41 0.45 10.90
CA PHE A 175 6.61 0.72 9.70
C PHE A 175 5.34 -0.13 9.71
N TYR A 176 4.23 0.49 9.32
CA TYR A 176 2.97 -0.18 9.04
C TYR A 176 2.70 -0.17 7.53
N PRO A 177 2.31 -1.28 6.92
CA PRO A 177 1.73 -1.25 5.58
C PRO A 177 0.54 -0.27 5.54
N PHE A 178 0.54 0.59 4.52
CA PHE A 178 -0.40 1.70 4.39
C PHE A 178 -1.23 1.55 3.13
N PHE A 179 -2.54 1.87 3.25
CA PHE A 179 -3.50 1.78 2.17
C PHE A 179 -4.42 2.99 2.18
N SER A 180 -4.69 3.56 1.01
CA SER A 180 -5.71 4.58 0.83
C SER A 180 -6.50 4.31 -0.44
N THR A 181 -7.82 4.22 -0.30
CA THR A 181 -8.71 3.96 -1.43
C THR A 181 -8.97 5.20 -2.29
N GLY A 182 -8.65 6.40 -1.79
CA GLY A 182 -9.22 7.64 -2.32
C GLY A 182 -10.73 7.68 -2.11
N PHE A 183 -11.33 8.85 -2.27
CA PHE A 183 -12.78 8.98 -2.26
C PHE A 183 -13.39 8.43 -3.54
N SER A 184 -14.58 7.82 -3.45
CA SER A 184 -15.22 7.16 -4.58
C SER A 184 -15.75 8.12 -5.64
N HIS A 185 -16.14 9.33 -5.26
CA HIS A 185 -16.74 10.34 -6.15
C HIS A 185 -17.82 9.75 -7.08
N GLY A 186 -18.82 9.08 -6.47
CA GLY A 186 -19.78 8.26 -7.19
C GLY A 186 -19.21 6.86 -7.47
N GLU A 187 -19.67 6.21 -8.52
CA GLU A 187 -19.28 4.82 -8.82
C GLU A 187 -17.88 4.66 -9.44
N LYS A 188 -17.25 5.75 -9.86
CA LYS A 188 -16.02 5.72 -10.67
C LYS A 188 -14.80 5.17 -9.97
N ASN A 189 -14.77 5.16 -8.63
CA ASN A 189 -13.65 4.63 -7.84
C ASN A 189 -14.12 3.62 -6.79
N ALA A 190 -15.18 2.89 -7.09
CA ALA A 190 -15.82 1.98 -6.13
C ALA A 190 -15.13 0.63 -5.97
N GLU A 191 -14.20 0.26 -6.86
CA GLU A 191 -13.51 -1.03 -6.75
C GLU A 191 -12.74 -1.17 -5.44
N PRO A 192 -12.77 -2.35 -4.82
CA PRO A 192 -12.00 -2.59 -3.60
C PRO A 192 -10.49 -2.67 -3.87
N MET A 193 -9.71 -2.32 -2.85
CA MET A 193 -8.31 -2.73 -2.75
C MET A 193 -8.24 -4.03 -1.97
N ARG A 194 -7.42 -4.97 -2.41
CA ARG A 194 -7.29 -6.30 -1.78
C ARG A 194 -5.83 -6.63 -1.51
N ILE A 195 -5.56 -7.07 -0.31
CA ILE A 195 -4.28 -7.71 -0.01
C ILE A 195 -4.32 -9.11 -0.60
N CYS A 196 -3.38 -9.36 -1.52
CA CYS A 196 -3.26 -10.67 -2.16
C CYS A 196 -2.34 -11.54 -1.32
N HIS A 197 -2.79 -12.75 -1.02
CA HIS A 197 -1.89 -13.72 -0.39
C HIS A 197 -1.04 -14.38 -1.48
N PRO A 198 0.25 -14.66 -1.23
CA PRO A 198 1.05 -15.45 -2.13
C PRO A 198 0.33 -16.78 -2.38
N LEU A 199 0.32 -17.23 -3.64
CA LEU A 199 -0.31 -18.48 -4.02
C LEU A 199 0.16 -19.61 -3.10
N ARG A 200 -0.76 -20.15 -2.34
CA ARG A 200 -0.58 -21.45 -1.70
C ARG A 200 -0.58 -22.49 -2.80
N HIS A 201 0.54 -23.12 -3.03
CA HIS A 201 0.63 -24.33 -3.82
C HIS A 201 0.47 -25.54 -2.93
#